data_7839e51cc39a7eddb227641f62eff120
#
_entry.id   7839e51cc39a7eddb227641f62eff120
#
_cell.length_a   1.000
_cell.length_b   1.000
_cell.length_c   1.000
_cell.angle_alpha   90.00
_cell.angle_beta   90.00
_cell.angle_gamma   90.00
#
_symmetry.space_group_name_H-M   'P 1'
#
loop_
_entity.id
_entity.type
_entity.pdbx_description
1 polymer ?
#
loop_
_entity_poly.entity_id
_entity_poly.type
_entity_poly.pdbx_seq_one_letter_code
_entity_poly.pdbx_strand_id
1 'polypeptide(L)'
;MTELNPKKTNPVSTNNSHIIQYLSIKALRSTHPEVRRLKRNQSIHSAHGNKVWRSSFVLMDYLTTYPPKPKARVLDVGCGWGLTSIFLAKQFGADVTAIDID
;
A
#
# COMPACT_ATOMS: atom_id res chain seq x y z
N MET A 1 -4.06 -18.01 15.97
CA MET A 1 -3.75 -17.08 14.87
C MET A 1 -3.13 -17.86 13.72
N THR A 2 -3.63 -17.64 12.53
CA THR A 2 -3.08 -18.31 11.35
C THR A 2 -1.75 -17.68 10.98
N GLU A 3 -0.73 -18.51 10.75
CA GLU A 3 0.56 -18.05 10.31
C GLU A 3 0.47 -17.53 8.86
N LEU A 4 1.05 -16.36 8.60
CA LEU A 4 1.07 -15.79 7.26
C LEU A 4 2.10 -16.52 6.40
N ASN A 5 1.71 -16.82 5.16
CA ASN A 5 2.63 -17.46 4.22
C ASN A 5 3.63 -16.41 3.71
N PRO A 6 4.95 -16.59 3.96
CA PRO A 6 5.96 -15.63 3.51
C PRO A 6 5.95 -15.35 2.01
N LYS A 7 5.56 -16.33 1.19
CA LYS A 7 5.47 -16.15 -0.26
C LYS A 7 4.36 -15.19 -0.66
N LYS A 8 3.27 -15.13 0.12
CA LYS A 8 2.17 -14.20 -0.14
C LYS A 8 2.52 -12.75 0.19
N THR A 9 3.50 -12.53 1.07
CA THR A 9 3.94 -11.17 1.42
C THR A 9 4.95 -10.61 0.45
N ASN A 10 5.39 -11.40 -0.53
CA ASN A 10 6.31 -10.94 -1.57
C ASN A 10 5.51 -10.44 -2.75
N PRO A 11 5.67 -9.17 -3.13
CA PRO A 11 4.98 -8.65 -4.31
C PRO A 11 5.52 -9.28 -5.58
N VAL A 12 4.65 -9.40 -6.57
CA VAL A 12 5.02 -9.89 -7.89
C VAL A 12 5.49 -8.72 -8.74
N SER A 13 6.70 -8.81 -9.29
CA SER A 13 7.18 -7.85 -10.27
C SER A 13 6.43 -8.05 -11.57
N THR A 14 5.90 -6.95 -12.12
CA THR A 14 5.33 -6.95 -13.46
C THR A 14 6.44 -6.83 -14.50
N ASN A 15 6.10 -6.80 -15.79
CA ASN A 15 7.06 -6.61 -16.87
C ASN A 15 7.83 -5.30 -16.77
N ASN A 16 7.30 -4.31 -16.06
CA ASN A 16 8.00 -3.07 -15.76
C ASN A 16 8.55 -3.15 -14.33
N SER A 17 9.88 -3.13 -14.20
CA SER A 17 10.56 -3.21 -12.91
C SER A 17 10.20 -2.07 -11.94
N HIS A 18 9.60 -0.98 -12.45
CA HIS A 18 9.20 0.18 -11.64
C HIS A 18 7.76 0.07 -11.11
N ILE A 19 7.07 -1.01 -11.44
CA ILE A 19 5.69 -1.25 -11.01
C ILE A 19 5.68 -2.47 -10.11
N ILE A 20 4.99 -2.36 -8.99
CA ILE A 20 4.79 -3.46 -8.08
C ILE A 20 3.30 -3.79 -8.05
N GLN A 21 2.98 -5.06 -8.05
CA GLN A 21 1.60 -5.52 -7.92
C GLN A 21 1.50 -6.53 -6.79
N TYR A 22 0.53 -6.35 -5.94
CA TYR A 22 0.24 -7.28 -4.86
C TYR A 22 -1.28 -7.40 -4.69
N LEU A 23 -1.77 -8.63 -4.74
CA LEU A 23 -3.20 -8.91 -4.78
C LEU A 23 -3.85 -8.12 -5.94
N SER A 24 -4.87 -7.35 -5.67
CA SER A 24 -5.55 -6.54 -6.70
C SER A 24 -5.00 -5.11 -6.82
N ILE A 25 -3.90 -4.80 -6.12
CA ILE A 25 -3.38 -3.45 -6.04
C ILE A 25 -2.07 -3.32 -6.81
N LYS A 26 -1.97 -2.27 -7.62
CA LYS A 26 -0.74 -1.89 -8.32
C LYS A 26 -0.24 -0.57 -7.80
N ALA A 27 1.08 -0.42 -7.71
CA ALA A 27 1.71 0.81 -7.28
C ALA A 27 3.01 1.05 -8.03
N LEU A 28 3.39 2.31 -8.15
CA LEU A 28 4.68 2.68 -8.70
C LEU A 28 5.74 2.61 -7.61
N ARG A 29 6.88 2.01 -7.93
CA ARG A 29 8.04 2.06 -7.05
C ARG A 29 8.64 3.47 -7.04
N SER A 30 9.39 3.78 -6.00
CA SER A 30 10.10 5.07 -5.91
C SER A 30 11.12 5.27 -7.03
N THR A 31 11.51 4.20 -7.71
CA THR A 31 12.40 4.22 -8.87
C THR A 31 11.71 4.62 -10.17
N HIS A 32 10.37 4.65 -10.19
CA HIS A 32 9.61 5.01 -11.40
C HIS A 32 9.93 6.47 -11.81
N PRO A 33 10.13 6.74 -13.09
CA PRO A 33 10.48 8.10 -13.55
C PRO A 33 9.52 9.19 -13.11
N GLU A 34 8.21 8.91 -13.12
CA GLU A 34 7.19 9.87 -12.66
C GLU A 34 7.33 10.18 -11.17
N VAL A 35 7.61 9.16 -10.35
CA VAL A 35 7.82 9.35 -8.92
C VAL A 35 9.08 10.17 -8.67
N ARG A 36 10.16 9.87 -9.41
CA ARG A 36 11.41 10.63 -9.34
C ARG A 36 11.19 12.10 -9.73
N ARG A 37 10.42 12.32 -10.77
CA ARG A 37 10.09 13.68 -11.23
C ARG A 37 9.33 14.44 -10.16
N LEU A 38 8.33 13.82 -9.55
CA LEU A 38 7.55 14.43 -8.48
C LEU A 38 8.42 14.78 -7.27
N LYS A 39 9.34 13.89 -6.90
CA LYS A 39 10.27 14.13 -5.80
C LYS A 39 11.18 15.34 -6.07
N ARG A 40 11.68 15.47 -7.29
CA ARG A 40 12.55 16.60 -7.66
C ARG A 40 11.83 17.94 -7.56
N ASN A 41 10.51 17.94 -7.75
CA ASN A 41 9.69 19.15 -7.75
C ASN A 41 9.11 19.49 -6.37
N GLN A 42 9.34 18.65 -5.36
CA GLN A 42 8.88 18.91 -4.01
C GLN A 42 9.78 19.90 -3.29
N SER A 43 9.18 20.90 -2.66
CA SER A 43 9.90 21.87 -1.83
C SER A 43 10.31 21.28 -0.47
N ILE A 44 9.56 20.30 0.00
CA ILE A 44 9.86 19.57 1.23
C ILE A 44 10.05 18.11 0.86
N HIS A 45 11.20 17.53 1.25
CA HIS A 45 11.50 16.14 0.94
C HIS A 45 10.81 15.21 1.91
N SER A 46 9.98 14.34 1.37
CA SER A 46 9.44 13.21 2.11
C SER A 46 10.53 12.15 2.27
N ALA A 47 10.79 11.75 3.50
CA ALA A 47 11.79 10.73 3.76
C ALA A 47 11.30 9.34 3.35
N HIS A 48 10.01 9.04 3.55
CA HIS A 48 9.50 7.67 3.43
C HIS A 48 8.13 7.54 2.76
N GLY A 49 7.39 8.63 2.59
CA GLY A 49 6.02 8.58 2.08
C GLY A 49 5.86 8.01 0.68
N ASN A 50 6.93 8.05 -0.13
CA ASN A 50 6.92 7.56 -1.50
C ASN A 50 7.45 6.13 -1.65
N LYS A 51 7.68 5.44 -0.55
CA LYS A 51 8.14 4.06 -0.58
C LYS A 51 6.97 3.10 -0.44
N VAL A 52 7.12 1.95 -1.10
CA VAL A 52 6.22 0.82 -0.89
C VAL A 52 6.81 -0.02 0.24
N TRP A 53 6.10 -0.13 1.34
CA TRP A 53 6.57 -0.82 2.52
C TRP A 53 6.04 -2.25 2.55
N ARG A 54 6.93 -3.20 2.85
CA ARG A 54 6.58 -4.62 2.95
C ARG A 54 5.49 -4.86 4.01
N SER A 55 5.50 -4.08 5.09
CA SER A 55 4.48 -4.19 6.14
C SER A 55 3.05 -4.01 5.60
N SER A 56 2.87 -3.21 4.55
CA SER A 56 1.56 -3.06 3.91
C SER A 56 1.07 -4.38 3.33
N PHE A 57 1.95 -5.15 2.70
CA PHE A 57 1.60 -6.45 2.12
C PHE A 57 1.25 -7.47 3.20
N VAL A 58 2.00 -7.47 4.30
CA VAL A 58 1.72 -8.35 5.45
C VAL A 58 0.34 -8.02 6.02
N LEU A 59 0.04 -6.74 6.17
CA LEU A 59 -1.25 -6.29 6.68
C LEU A 59 -2.39 -6.66 5.73
N MET A 60 -2.19 -6.50 4.42
CA MET A 60 -3.18 -6.88 3.41
C MET A 60 -3.48 -8.39 3.46
N ASP A 61 -2.44 -9.22 3.60
CA ASP A 61 -2.61 -10.66 3.78
C ASP A 61 -3.41 -10.98 5.05
N TYR A 62 -3.07 -10.33 6.14
CA TYR A 62 -3.79 -10.50 7.41
C TYR A 62 -5.27 -10.16 7.27
N LEU A 63 -5.56 -9.05 6.61
CA LEU A 63 -6.94 -8.60 6.40
C LEU A 63 -7.72 -9.51 5.46
N THR A 64 -7.04 -10.22 4.57
CA THR A 64 -7.68 -11.25 3.74
C THR A 64 -8.17 -12.41 4.59
N THR A 65 -7.41 -12.79 5.61
CA THR A 65 -7.78 -13.87 6.55
C THR A 65 -8.78 -13.40 7.60
N TYR A 66 -8.60 -12.18 8.09
CA TYR A 66 -9.44 -11.57 9.13
C TYR A 66 -10.03 -10.25 8.61
N PRO A 67 -11.01 -10.31 7.73
CA PRO A 67 -11.55 -9.11 7.09
C PRO A 67 -12.30 -8.22 8.08
N PRO A 68 -12.31 -6.91 7.84
CA PRO A 68 -13.15 -6.00 8.60
C PRO A 68 -14.63 -6.27 8.31
N LYS A 69 -15.50 -5.75 9.17
CA LYS A 69 -16.93 -5.77 8.91
C LYS A 69 -17.23 -5.02 7.61
N PRO A 70 -18.25 -5.46 6.84
CA PRO A 70 -18.66 -4.71 5.65
C PRO A 70 -18.96 -3.26 5.98
N LYS A 71 -18.48 -2.34 5.14
CA LYS A 71 -18.64 -0.89 5.31
C LYS A 71 -18.05 -0.35 6.61
N ALA A 72 -17.05 -1.04 7.17
CA ALA A 72 -16.36 -0.58 8.36
C ALA A 72 -15.72 0.80 8.12
N ARG A 73 -15.72 1.63 9.15
CA ARG A 73 -15.00 2.91 9.14
C ARG A 73 -13.58 2.65 9.64
N VAL A 74 -12.60 3.01 8.82
CA VAL A 74 -11.18 2.71 9.08
C VAL A 74 -10.37 4.00 9.02
N LEU A 75 -9.47 4.16 9.99
CA LEU A 75 -8.47 5.22 9.96
C LEU A 75 -7.10 4.57 9.73
N ASP A 76 -6.46 4.95 8.63
CA ASP A 76 -5.12 4.48 8.28
C ASP A 76 -4.11 5.60 8.58
N VAL A 77 -3.38 5.45 9.68
CA VAL A 77 -2.42 6.45 10.16
C VAL A 77 -1.03 6.09 9.64
N GLY A 78 -0.36 7.06 9.03
CA GLY A 78 0.93 6.81 8.40
C GLY A 78 0.78 5.98 7.12
N CYS A 79 -0.20 6.34 6.30
CA CYS A 79 -0.62 5.52 5.17
C CYS A 79 0.40 5.47 4.01
N GLY A 80 1.34 6.41 3.95
CA GLY A 80 2.27 6.50 2.83
C GLY A 80 1.54 6.60 1.50
N TRP A 81 1.83 5.66 0.58
CA TRP A 81 1.12 5.55 -0.71
C TRP A 81 -0.36 5.21 -0.59
N GLY A 82 -0.80 4.76 0.57
CA GLY A 82 -2.19 4.40 0.78
C GLY A 82 -2.56 3.02 0.24
N LEU A 83 -1.62 2.11 0.09
CA LEU A 83 -1.88 0.78 -0.46
C LEU A 83 -2.90 0.00 0.35
N THR A 84 -2.74 -0.03 1.66
CA THR A 84 -3.66 -0.73 2.56
C THR A 84 -5.05 -0.07 2.52
N SER A 85 -5.09 1.27 2.48
CA SER A 85 -6.34 2.02 2.38
C SER A 85 -7.10 1.69 1.10
N ILE A 86 -6.40 1.69 -0.03
CA ILE A 86 -6.98 1.36 -1.34
C ILE A 86 -7.49 -0.08 -1.33
N PHE A 87 -6.71 -1.00 -0.78
CA PHE A 87 -7.10 -2.40 -0.64
C PHE A 87 -8.37 -2.57 0.19
N LEU A 88 -8.44 -1.91 1.34
CA LEU A 88 -9.61 -1.97 2.22
C LEU A 88 -10.87 -1.44 1.53
N ALA A 89 -10.75 -0.30 0.85
CA ALA A 89 -11.87 0.30 0.14
C ALA A 89 -12.32 -0.57 -1.03
N LYS A 90 -11.37 -1.06 -1.82
CA LYS A 90 -11.65 -1.84 -3.03
C LYS A 90 -12.17 -3.24 -2.72
N GLN A 91 -11.56 -3.90 -1.75
CA GLN A 91 -11.84 -5.31 -1.46
C GLN A 91 -13.04 -5.49 -0.53
N PHE A 92 -13.21 -4.61 0.43
CA PHE A 92 -14.22 -4.77 1.49
C PHE A 92 -15.26 -3.66 1.51
N GLY A 93 -15.15 -2.67 0.65
CA GLY A 93 -16.05 -1.53 0.66
C GLY A 93 -15.96 -0.69 1.92
N ALA A 94 -14.81 -0.69 2.59
CA ALA A 94 -14.60 0.07 3.81
C ALA A 94 -14.60 1.57 3.53
N ASP A 95 -15.08 2.34 4.51
CA ASP A 95 -15.00 3.81 4.49
C ASP A 95 -13.68 4.21 5.15
N VAL A 96 -12.65 4.46 4.35
CA VAL A 96 -11.30 4.66 4.83
C VAL A 96 -10.92 6.12 4.80
N THR A 97 -10.39 6.60 5.92
CA THR A 97 -9.68 7.88 6.00
C THR A 97 -8.19 7.57 6.16
N ALA A 98 -7.39 8.06 5.23
CA ALA A 98 -5.95 7.84 5.23
C ALA A 98 -5.23 9.16 5.54
N ILE A 99 -4.31 9.13 6.49
CA ILE A 99 -3.54 10.31 6.86
C ILE A 99 -2.05 9.99 6.93
N ASP A 100 -1.24 10.95 6.53
CA ASP A 100 0.21 10.86 6.63
C ASP A 100 0.79 12.26 6.76
N ILE A 101 1.92 12.38 7.45
CA ILE A 101 2.63 13.64 7.59
C ILE A 101 3.61 13.88 6.43
N ASP A 102 3.94 12.82 5.70
CA ASP A 102 4.72 12.88 4.50
C ASP A 102 3.80 13.11 3.29
#